data_da49580ffacd03eb111fb3c85e594173
#
_entry.id   da49580ffacd03eb111fb3c85e594173
#
_cell.length_a   1.000
_cell.length_b   1.000
_cell.length_c   1.000
_cell.angle_alpha   90.00
_cell.angle_beta   90.00
_cell.angle_gamma   90.00
#
_symmetry.space_group_name_H-M   'P 1'
#
loop_
_entity.id
_entity.type
_entity.pdbx_description
1 polymer ?
#
loop_
_entity_poly.entity_id
_entity_poly.type
_entity_poly.pdbx_seq_one_letter_code
_entity_poly.pdbx_strand_id
1 'polypeptide(L)'
;IKNREGWNKNWHIEMHKKIIENQFSKQEKIQIGSNFKMPLTFENKIKSINNSFQPAGETNAYKYLKSFLDKRISGYAFDISKPLKSRNSCSRLSPYISWGNLNIRIIYQHLLELKKKRKNLRSINAVLSRLHWHCHFIQKFEVDCSYENENINKGSVSYTHLRAHETSLH
;
A
#
# COMPACT_ATOMS: atom_id res chain seq x y z
N ILE A 1 -3.32 -22.02 -0.69
CA ILE A 1 -4.72 -21.94 -0.21
C ILE A 1 -5.62 -22.50 -1.28
N LYS A 2 -6.33 -23.61 -0.99
CA LYS A 2 -7.11 -24.33 -2.01
C LYS A 2 -8.47 -23.68 -2.33
N ASN A 3 -9.02 -22.88 -1.42
CA ASN A 3 -10.27 -22.15 -1.65
C ASN A 3 -10.33 -20.86 -0.81
N ARG A 4 -11.34 -20.05 -1.05
CA ARG A 4 -11.55 -18.75 -0.37
C ARG A 4 -12.70 -18.76 0.64
N GLU A 5 -13.19 -19.94 0.97
CA GLU A 5 -14.27 -20.09 1.95
C GLU A 5 -13.83 -19.54 3.32
N GLY A 6 -14.68 -18.75 3.95
CA GLY A 6 -14.37 -18.12 5.22
C GLY A 6 -13.30 -17.02 5.19
N TRP A 7 -12.74 -16.67 4.01
CA TRP A 7 -11.65 -15.70 3.90
C TRP A 7 -11.97 -14.37 4.60
N ASN A 8 -13.13 -13.81 4.38
CA ASN A 8 -13.52 -12.53 4.97
C ASN A 8 -13.51 -12.57 6.51
N LYS A 9 -14.06 -13.66 7.10
CA LYS A 9 -14.04 -13.87 8.55
C LYS A 9 -12.61 -13.97 9.07
N ASN A 10 -11.78 -14.77 8.42
CA ASN A 10 -10.38 -14.96 8.79
C ASN A 10 -9.58 -13.66 8.66
N TRP A 11 -9.82 -12.88 7.60
CA TRP A 11 -9.17 -11.59 7.43
C TRP A 11 -9.45 -10.63 8.60
N HIS A 12 -10.71 -10.55 9.05
CA HIS A 12 -11.04 -9.71 10.21
C HIS A 12 -10.37 -10.23 11.48
N ILE A 13 -10.32 -11.54 11.71
CA ILE A 13 -9.62 -12.13 12.85
C ILE A 13 -8.14 -11.73 12.81
N GLU A 14 -7.47 -11.88 11.66
CA GLU A 14 -6.05 -11.51 11.50
C GLU A 14 -5.80 -10.02 11.73
N MET A 15 -6.68 -9.13 11.26
CA MET A 15 -6.51 -7.70 11.43
C MET A 15 -6.68 -7.22 12.89
N HIS A 16 -7.36 -8.00 13.73
CA HIS A 16 -7.54 -7.70 15.16
C HIS A 16 -6.47 -8.32 16.07
N LYS A 17 -5.60 -9.19 15.56
CA LYS A 17 -4.50 -9.76 16.36
C LYS A 17 -3.55 -8.66 16.83
N LYS A 18 -2.97 -8.88 18.03
CA LYS A 18 -1.97 -7.98 18.59
C LYS A 18 -0.81 -7.77 17.60
N ILE A 19 -0.37 -6.54 17.48
CA ILE A 19 0.85 -6.20 16.74
C ILE A 19 2.03 -6.69 17.58
N ILE A 20 2.90 -7.45 16.95
CA ILE A 20 4.15 -7.90 17.60
C ILE A 20 5.11 -6.72 17.51
N GLU A 21 5.52 -6.21 18.67
CA GLU A 21 6.53 -5.18 18.76
C GLU A 21 7.91 -5.76 18.39
N ASN A 22 8.68 -4.97 17.67
CA ASN A 22 10.03 -5.37 17.31
C ASN A 22 10.89 -5.45 18.56
N GLN A 23 11.32 -6.66 18.93
CA GLN A 23 12.19 -6.90 20.08
C GLN A 23 13.65 -6.46 19.84
N PHE A 24 14.01 -6.14 18.59
CA PHE A 24 15.36 -5.74 18.20
C PHE A 24 15.67 -4.26 18.39
N SER A 25 14.88 -3.52 19.16
CA SER A 25 15.08 -2.09 19.41
C SER A 25 16.41 -1.73 20.09
N LYS A 26 17.13 -2.72 20.60
CA LYS A 26 18.45 -2.60 21.23
C LYS A 26 19.52 -3.41 20.49
N GLN A 27 19.48 -3.47 19.17
CA GLN A 27 20.63 -4.00 18.45
C GLN A 27 21.85 -3.10 18.76
N GLU A 28 22.85 -3.70 19.36
CA GLU A 28 24.18 -3.09 19.40
C GLU A 28 24.56 -2.71 17.96
N LYS A 29 25.07 -1.49 17.80
CA LYS A 29 25.51 -1.04 16.48
C LYS A 29 26.55 -2.04 16.00
N ILE A 30 26.18 -2.88 15.05
CA ILE A 30 27.15 -3.75 14.37
C ILE A 30 28.16 -2.78 13.74
N GLN A 31 29.37 -2.74 14.28
CA GLN A 31 30.47 -2.05 13.62
C GLN A 31 30.79 -2.87 12.36
N ILE A 32 30.20 -2.44 11.25
CA ILE A 32 30.59 -2.94 9.93
C ILE A 32 32.04 -2.54 9.77
N GLY A 33 32.93 -3.56 9.71
CA GLY A 33 34.37 -3.31 9.61
C GLY A 33 34.67 -2.31 8.47
N SER A 34 35.66 -1.47 8.70
CA SER A 34 36.07 -0.34 7.83
C SER A 34 36.41 -0.74 6.37
N ASN A 35 36.41 -2.04 6.09
CA ASN A 35 36.77 -2.60 4.78
C ASN A 35 35.61 -2.66 3.77
N PHE A 36 34.36 -2.46 4.21
CA PHE A 36 33.22 -2.42 3.29
C PHE A 36 33.02 -0.97 2.78
N LYS A 37 33.64 -0.65 1.67
CA LYS A 37 33.39 0.62 0.97
C LYS A 37 32.35 0.37 -0.11
N MET A 38 31.27 1.13 -0.06
CA MET A 38 30.26 1.11 -1.13
C MET A 38 30.94 1.59 -2.44
N PRO A 39 30.75 0.92 -3.58
CA PRO A 39 31.25 1.40 -4.86
C PRO A 39 30.76 2.83 -5.15
N LEU A 40 31.65 3.72 -5.59
CA LEU A 40 31.34 5.13 -5.89
C LEU A 40 30.15 5.31 -6.84
N THR A 41 29.97 4.37 -7.77
CA THR A 41 28.81 4.34 -8.68
C THR A 41 27.48 4.25 -7.94
N PHE A 42 27.41 3.46 -6.86
CA PHE A 42 26.21 3.34 -6.03
C PHE A 42 26.02 4.56 -5.14
N GLU A 43 27.09 5.10 -4.54
CA GLU A 43 27.01 6.35 -3.77
C GLU A 43 26.48 7.50 -4.62
N ASN A 44 26.97 7.64 -5.84
CA ASN A 44 26.52 8.68 -6.76
C ASN A 44 25.05 8.49 -7.14
N LYS A 45 24.61 7.24 -7.39
CA LYS A 45 23.19 6.94 -7.64
C LYS A 45 22.31 7.31 -6.45
N ILE A 46 22.73 7.00 -5.22
CA ILE A 46 21.98 7.33 -4.00
C ILE A 46 21.90 8.84 -3.82
N LYS A 47 23.01 9.57 -4.05
CA LYS A 47 23.06 11.04 -3.96
C LYS A 47 22.22 11.74 -5.04
N SER A 48 22.04 11.09 -6.20
CA SER A 48 21.26 11.62 -7.34
C SER A 48 19.76 11.27 -7.27
N ILE A 49 19.26 10.69 -6.17
CA ILE A 49 17.84 10.36 -6.02
C ILE A 49 17.01 11.64 -6.17
N ASN A 50 16.10 11.60 -7.12
CA ASN A 50 15.19 12.72 -7.36
C ASN A 50 14.23 12.90 -6.18
N ASN A 51 14.25 14.07 -5.55
CA ASN A 51 13.38 14.44 -4.43
C ASN A 51 11.88 14.44 -4.75
N SER A 52 11.49 14.25 -6.00
CA SER A 52 10.08 14.09 -6.39
C SER A 52 9.49 12.74 -5.97
N PHE A 53 10.33 11.74 -5.65
CA PHE A 53 9.88 10.44 -5.12
C PHE A 53 9.67 10.49 -3.61
N GLN A 54 8.75 9.64 -3.12
CA GLN A 54 8.58 9.49 -1.69
C GLN A 54 9.83 8.88 -1.05
N PRO A 55 10.32 9.47 0.05
CA PRO A 55 11.48 8.92 0.74
C PRO A 55 11.18 7.53 1.29
N ALA A 56 12.11 6.60 1.15
CA ALA A 56 11.98 5.22 1.60
C ALA A 56 12.11 5.09 3.13
N GLY A 57 11.80 3.90 3.64
CA GLY A 57 12.05 3.49 5.01
C GLY A 57 10.87 3.62 5.95
N GLU A 58 10.93 2.85 7.03
CA GLU A 58 9.87 2.73 8.03
C GLU A 58 9.55 4.06 8.72
N THR A 59 10.56 4.81 9.11
CA THR A 59 10.38 6.12 9.75
C THR A 59 9.54 7.07 8.89
N ASN A 60 9.79 7.08 7.57
CA ASN A 60 9.02 7.89 6.64
C ASN A 60 7.61 7.31 6.43
N ALA A 61 7.46 5.99 6.41
CA ALA A 61 6.15 5.34 6.34
C ALA A 61 5.24 5.79 7.49
N TYR A 62 5.76 5.81 8.72
CA TYR A 62 5.01 6.30 9.89
C TYR A 62 4.71 7.80 9.84
N LYS A 63 5.64 8.63 9.33
CA LYS A 63 5.36 10.06 9.09
C LYS A 63 4.20 10.26 8.11
N TYR A 64 4.17 9.48 7.01
CA TYR A 64 3.08 9.52 6.03
C TYR A 64 1.77 9.02 6.61
N LEU A 65 1.79 7.94 7.41
CA LEU A 65 0.62 7.43 8.10
C LEU A 65 0.06 8.48 9.06
N LYS A 66 0.89 9.05 9.94
CA LYS A 66 0.48 10.08 10.88
C LYS A 66 -0.11 11.30 10.16
N SER A 67 0.58 11.83 9.15
CA SER A 67 0.09 12.94 8.35
C SER A 67 -1.26 12.65 7.68
N PHE A 68 -1.47 11.41 7.25
CA PHE A 68 -2.74 10.99 6.67
C PHE A 68 -3.86 10.96 7.71
N LEU A 69 -3.63 10.32 8.84
CA LEU A 69 -4.63 10.16 9.90
C LEU A 69 -5.02 11.50 10.54
N ASP A 70 -4.06 12.41 10.70
CA ASP A 70 -4.28 13.70 11.37
C ASP A 70 -4.95 14.75 10.45
N LYS A 71 -4.57 14.79 9.17
CA LYS A 71 -4.94 15.89 8.28
C LYS A 71 -5.69 15.45 7.04
N ARG A 72 -5.09 14.54 6.25
CA ARG A 72 -5.55 14.24 4.88
C ARG A 72 -6.77 13.35 4.79
N ILE A 73 -7.06 12.57 5.84
CA ILE A 73 -8.17 11.62 5.87
C ILE A 73 -9.53 12.29 5.70
N SER A 74 -9.68 13.54 6.12
CA SER A 74 -10.94 14.29 5.99
C SER A 74 -11.41 14.42 4.54
N GLY A 75 -10.50 14.63 3.61
CA GLY A 75 -10.78 14.77 2.17
C GLY A 75 -10.81 13.45 1.40
N TYR A 76 -10.34 12.36 1.99
CA TYR A 76 -10.07 11.11 1.26
C TYR A 76 -11.25 10.59 0.45
N ALA A 77 -12.44 10.44 1.07
CA ALA A 77 -13.61 9.87 0.39
C ALA A 77 -14.16 10.76 -0.73
N PHE A 78 -13.85 12.05 -0.71
CA PHE A 78 -14.33 13.00 -1.70
C PHE A 78 -13.39 13.15 -2.89
N ASP A 79 -12.11 12.88 -2.67
CA ASP A 79 -11.06 13.19 -3.64
C ASP A 79 -10.39 11.96 -4.26
N ILE A 80 -10.69 10.76 -3.77
CA ILE A 80 -10.05 9.52 -4.21
C ILE A 80 -10.16 9.26 -5.73
N SER A 81 -11.25 9.74 -6.36
CA SER A 81 -11.48 9.61 -7.80
C SER A 81 -11.06 10.86 -8.60
N LYS A 82 -10.43 11.84 -7.95
CA LYS A 82 -10.03 13.10 -8.58
C LYS A 82 -8.50 13.15 -8.68
N PRO A 83 -7.88 12.91 -9.84
CA PRO A 83 -6.43 12.74 -9.98
C PRO A 83 -5.61 13.89 -9.37
N LEU A 84 -6.00 15.14 -9.61
CA LEU A 84 -5.29 16.31 -9.09
C LEU A 84 -5.42 16.46 -7.57
N LYS A 85 -6.64 16.26 -7.01
CA LYS A 85 -6.90 16.41 -5.58
C LYS A 85 -6.39 15.23 -4.77
N SER A 86 -6.42 14.02 -5.33
CA SER A 86 -5.99 12.80 -4.67
C SER A 86 -4.53 12.85 -4.21
N ARG A 87 -3.68 13.62 -4.89
CA ARG A 87 -2.29 13.83 -4.45
C ARG A 87 -2.19 14.39 -3.03
N ASN A 88 -3.13 15.24 -2.63
CA ASN A 88 -3.15 15.90 -1.33
C ASN A 88 -3.97 15.16 -0.28
N SER A 89 -4.99 14.39 -0.70
CA SER A 89 -5.95 13.74 0.22
C SER A 89 -5.73 12.24 0.36
N CYS A 90 -5.06 11.58 -0.59
CA CYS A 90 -4.80 10.14 -0.49
C CYS A 90 -3.74 9.80 0.56
N SER A 91 -3.78 8.55 1.04
CA SER A 91 -2.88 8.07 2.08
C SER A 91 -1.41 8.06 1.62
N ARG A 92 -1.15 7.75 0.35
CA ARG A 92 0.19 7.57 -0.24
C ARG A 92 1.02 6.48 0.47
N LEU A 93 0.34 5.47 1.05
CA LEU A 93 0.97 4.40 1.81
C LEU A 93 1.32 3.17 0.95
N SER A 94 0.82 3.09 -0.29
CA SER A 94 1.02 1.92 -1.15
C SER A 94 2.49 1.53 -1.35
N PRO A 95 3.44 2.44 -1.59
CA PRO A 95 4.85 2.06 -1.71
C PRO A 95 5.39 1.43 -0.43
N TYR A 96 5.03 1.98 0.73
CA TYR A 96 5.49 1.47 2.02
C TYR A 96 4.90 0.10 2.37
N ILE A 97 3.66 -0.16 1.96
CA ILE A 97 3.02 -1.47 2.11
C ILE A 97 3.70 -2.48 1.18
N SER A 98 3.92 -2.13 -0.08
CA SER A 98 4.55 -3.02 -1.07
C SER A 98 5.96 -3.44 -0.70
N TRP A 99 6.73 -2.53 -0.08
CA TRP A 99 8.10 -2.80 0.36
C TRP A 99 8.19 -3.31 1.81
N GLY A 100 7.06 -3.58 2.46
CA GLY A 100 7.03 -4.09 3.83
C GLY A 100 7.47 -3.08 4.91
N ASN A 101 7.62 -1.80 4.58
CA ASN A 101 7.95 -0.77 5.56
C ASN A 101 6.80 -0.46 6.52
N LEU A 102 5.57 -0.83 6.16
CA LEU A 102 4.39 -0.62 6.97
C LEU A 102 3.42 -1.79 6.82
N ASN A 103 3.05 -2.39 7.95
CA ASN A 103 2.11 -3.49 7.97
C ASN A 103 0.67 -2.98 7.86
N ILE A 104 -0.15 -3.64 7.03
CA ILE A 104 -1.57 -3.31 6.84
C ILE A 104 -2.36 -3.37 8.17
N ARG A 105 -2.03 -4.30 9.06
CA ARG A 105 -2.65 -4.44 10.37
C ARG A 105 -2.47 -3.18 11.23
N ILE A 106 -1.29 -2.56 11.18
CA ILE A 106 -1.00 -1.30 11.88
C ILE A 106 -1.94 -0.20 11.37
N ILE A 107 -2.04 -0.05 10.06
CA ILE A 107 -2.92 0.93 9.44
C ILE A 107 -4.38 0.69 9.85
N TYR A 108 -4.83 -0.57 9.76
CA TYR A 108 -6.18 -0.98 10.10
C TYR A 108 -6.54 -0.62 11.54
N GLN A 109 -5.67 -0.96 12.51
CA GLN A 109 -5.91 -0.70 13.92
C GLN A 109 -5.93 0.80 14.25
N HIS A 110 -5.04 1.59 13.67
CA HIS A 110 -5.09 3.06 13.79
C HIS A 110 -6.40 3.65 13.24
N LEU A 111 -6.91 3.12 12.13
CA LEU A 111 -8.20 3.55 11.58
C LEU A 111 -9.37 3.18 12.49
N LEU A 112 -9.32 2.01 13.15
CA LEU A 112 -10.34 1.63 14.13
C LEU A 112 -10.34 2.56 15.35
N GLU A 113 -9.16 2.96 15.85
CA GLU A 113 -9.05 3.92 16.93
C GLU A 113 -9.64 5.29 16.54
N LEU A 114 -9.35 5.77 15.33
CA LEU A 114 -9.99 7.00 14.82
C LEU A 114 -11.50 6.85 14.66
N LYS A 115 -11.98 5.68 14.25
CA LYS A 115 -13.41 5.42 14.09
C LYS A 115 -14.17 5.56 15.41
N LYS A 116 -13.57 5.21 16.55
CA LYS A 116 -14.14 5.42 17.88
C LYS A 116 -14.44 6.88 18.16
N LYS A 117 -13.65 7.81 17.62
CA LYS A 117 -13.84 9.26 17.78
C LYS A 117 -15.00 9.82 16.94
N ARG A 118 -15.67 9.01 16.14
CA ARG A 118 -16.82 9.34 15.27
C ARG A 118 -16.59 10.51 14.29
N LYS A 119 -15.34 10.84 13.98
CA LYS A 119 -14.97 11.85 12.99
C LYS A 119 -14.56 11.16 11.68
N ASN A 120 -14.85 11.78 10.54
CA ASN A 120 -14.45 11.32 9.20
C ASN A 120 -14.87 9.87 8.86
N LEU A 121 -15.99 9.38 9.38
CA LEU A 121 -16.43 7.99 9.26
C LEU A 121 -16.51 7.50 7.82
N ARG A 122 -16.99 8.35 6.88
CA ARG A 122 -17.05 8.02 5.45
C ARG A 122 -15.67 7.72 4.90
N SER A 123 -14.69 8.57 5.17
CA SER A 123 -13.31 8.38 4.71
C SER A 123 -12.65 7.18 5.37
N ILE A 124 -12.83 6.99 6.69
CA ILE A 124 -12.29 5.82 7.40
C ILE A 124 -12.83 4.53 6.80
N ASN A 125 -14.14 4.42 6.60
CA ASN A 125 -14.75 3.24 6.01
C ASN A 125 -14.26 3.00 4.57
N ALA A 126 -14.05 4.05 3.79
CA ALA A 126 -13.49 3.95 2.45
C ALA A 126 -12.05 3.40 2.48
N VAL A 127 -11.20 3.86 3.40
CA VAL A 127 -9.83 3.32 3.55
C VAL A 127 -9.86 1.87 4.02
N LEU A 128 -10.66 1.54 5.03
CA LEU A 128 -10.81 0.16 5.53
C LEU A 128 -11.23 -0.78 4.40
N SER A 129 -12.19 -0.36 3.57
CA SER A 129 -12.61 -1.11 2.38
C SER A 129 -11.45 -1.31 1.40
N ARG A 130 -10.62 -0.30 1.16
CA ARG A 130 -9.45 -0.42 0.26
C ARG A 130 -8.39 -1.37 0.79
N LEU A 131 -8.12 -1.37 2.09
CA LEU A 131 -7.22 -2.34 2.70
C LEU A 131 -7.74 -3.78 2.54
N HIS A 132 -9.03 -3.97 2.73
CA HIS A 132 -9.69 -5.26 2.51
C HIS A 132 -9.56 -5.71 1.04
N TRP A 133 -9.83 -4.82 0.08
CA TRP A 133 -9.66 -5.09 -1.35
C TRP A 133 -8.22 -5.42 -1.72
N HIS A 134 -7.25 -4.72 -1.16
CA HIS A 134 -5.83 -5.00 -1.37
C HIS A 134 -5.49 -6.47 -1.02
N CYS A 135 -5.87 -6.91 0.18
CA CYS A 135 -5.64 -8.30 0.60
C CYS A 135 -6.49 -9.31 -0.20
N HIS A 136 -7.70 -8.91 -0.62
CA HIS A 136 -8.56 -9.72 -1.45
C HIS A 136 -7.91 -10.05 -2.80
N PHE A 137 -7.31 -9.08 -3.46
CA PHE A 137 -6.65 -9.32 -4.75
C PHE A 137 -5.39 -10.15 -4.62
N ILE A 138 -4.58 -9.93 -3.59
CA ILE A 138 -3.41 -10.78 -3.30
C ILE A 138 -3.87 -12.23 -3.09
N GLN A 139 -4.87 -12.45 -2.24
CA GLN A 139 -5.43 -13.78 -1.98
C GLN A 139 -6.02 -14.42 -3.23
N LYS A 140 -6.65 -13.63 -4.10
CA LYS A 140 -7.19 -14.13 -5.36
C LYS A 140 -6.07 -14.64 -6.27
N PHE A 141 -4.98 -13.90 -6.35
CA PHE A 141 -3.79 -14.29 -7.10
C PHE A 141 -3.13 -15.55 -6.52
N GLU A 142 -3.02 -15.66 -5.20
CA GLU A 142 -2.46 -16.85 -4.55
C GLU A 142 -3.28 -18.12 -4.80
N VAL A 143 -4.58 -18.00 -5.00
CA VAL A 143 -5.46 -19.13 -5.34
C VAL A 143 -5.35 -19.52 -6.79
N ASP A 144 -5.20 -18.55 -7.67
CA ASP A 144 -5.12 -18.74 -9.12
C ASP A 144 -4.10 -17.77 -9.73
N CYS A 145 -2.84 -18.23 -9.82
CA CYS A 145 -1.74 -17.46 -10.38
C CYS A 145 -1.76 -17.40 -11.93
N SER A 146 -2.70 -18.06 -12.60
CA SER A 146 -2.84 -17.95 -14.07
C SER A 146 -3.07 -16.50 -14.53
N TYR A 147 -3.57 -15.65 -13.63
CA TYR A 147 -3.74 -14.21 -13.87
C TYR A 147 -2.44 -13.44 -14.19
N GLU A 148 -1.28 -14.04 -13.96
CA GLU A 148 -0.01 -13.47 -14.39
C GLU A 148 0.10 -13.41 -15.93
N ASN A 149 -0.43 -14.44 -16.60
CA ASN A 149 -0.28 -14.63 -18.05
C ASN A 149 -1.62 -14.60 -18.81
N GLU A 150 -2.75 -14.71 -18.11
CA GLU A 150 -4.07 -14.77 -18.69
C GLU A 150 -4.96 -13.61 -18.20
N ASN A 151 -5.96 -13.27 -19.00
CA ASN A 151 -6.93 -12.28 -18.58
C ASN A 151 -7.76 -12.77 -17.37
N ILE A 152 -7.88 -11.93 -16.35
CA ILE A 152 -8.69 -12.19 -15.14
C ILE A 152 -10.13 -12.57 -15.50
N ASN A 153 -10.68 -11.94 -16.53
CA ASN A 153 -11.98 -12.26 -17.07
C ASN A 153 -11.82 -13.05 -18.36
N LYS A 154 -12.23 -14.31 -18.34
CA LYS A 154 -12.18 -15.20 -19.52
C LYS A 154 -13.00 -14.68 -20.72
N GLY A 155 -13.96 -13.78 -20.48
CA GLY A 155 -14.70 -13.08 -21.52
C GLY A 155 -13.99 -11.87 -22.11
N SER A 156 -12.84 -11.47 -21.53
CA SER A 156 -12.05 -10.36 -22.09
C SER A 156 -11.20 -10.88 -23.24
N VAL A 157 -11.55 -10.45 -24.45
CA VAL A 157 -10.72 -10.69 -25.63
C VAL A 157 -9.54 -9.71 -25.57
N SER A 158 -8.34 -10.18 -25.86
CA SER A 158 -7.14 -9.33 -25.96
C SER A 158 -7.20 -8.51 -27.26
N TYR A 159 -7.81 -7.36 -27.20
CA TYR A 159 -7.83 -6.38 -28.32
C TYR A 159 -6.57 -5.50 -28.35
N THR A 160 -5.42 -6.03 -27.97
CA THR A 160 -4.15 -5.28 -27.99
C THR A 160 -3.75 -4.79 -29.38
N HIS A 161 -4.38 -5.30 -30.44
CA HIS A 161 -4.18 -4.89 -31.82
C HIS A 161 -5.23 -3.90 -32.36
N LEU A 162 -6.26 -3.57 -31.60
CA LEU A 162 -7.18 -2.50 -31.95
C LEU A 162 -6.43 -1.17 -31.82
N ARG A 163 -6.03 -0.65 -32.98
CA ARG A 163 -5.34 0.64 -33.08
C ARG A 163 -6.28 1.75 -32.61
N ALA A 164 -5.72 2.71 -31.86
CA ALA A 164 -6.42 3.92 -31.44
C ALA A 164 -6.99 4.77 -32.61
N HIS A 165 -6.69 4.40 -33.87
CA HIS A 165 -7.15 5.07 -35.06
C HIS A 165 -8.60 4.75 -35.47
N GLU A 166 -9.20 3.69 -34.93
CA GLU A 166 -10.57 3.32 -35.32
C GLU A 166 -11.63 4.13 -34.56
N THR A 167 -11.26 4.90 -33.57
CA THR A 167 -12.17 5.79 -32.82
C THR A 167 -12.26 7.23 -33.39
N SER A 168 -11.51 7.53 -34.44
CA SER A 168 -11.47 8.89 -35.04
C SER A 168 -12.28 9.04 -36.32
N LEU A 169 -13.12 8.08 -36.70
CA LEU A 169 -13.89 8.08 -37.94
C LEU A 169 -15.43 8.08 -37.73
N HIS A 170 -15.89 8.74 -36.64
CA HIS A 170 -17.31 9.08 -36.56
C HIS A 170 -17.52 10.45 -35.90
#